data_814777753615958a0fc8ebbeb30ad39a
#
_entry.id   814777753615958a0fc8ebbeb30ad39a
#
_cell.length_a   1.000
_cell.length_b   1.000
_cell.length_c   1.000
_cell.angle_alpha   90.00
_cell.angle_beta   90.00
_cell.angle_gamma   90.00
#
_symmetry.space_group_name_H-M   'P 1'
#
loop_
_entity.id
_entity.type
_entity.pdbx_description
1 polymer ?
#
loop_
_entity_poly.entity_id
_entity_poly.type
_entity_poly.pdbx_seq_one_letter_code
_entity_poly.pdbx_strand_id
1 'polypeptide(L)'
;MLGFSDQYNYDEEFKPESVAHMFVTKAVVSRNPRDDVKGKWVIVAIYGQFRILGFAREGDKVWTDIPCPSRCYDDVVFYEGKFYAVDCHGIVIVCEIDDPKSTVIAPAPVGTRDTIQKYLVESSGDLLLISRERGGRLFEGGIDDEILPRYYTKGFSVLKLEKNNNAGEEEDEAKYEYPFCWIEVKSLGDRALFLGRNPSVSLSASEFEGLFKPNCIYFTDDNEENFYFEPRGGGGLDMGIFNTETSTIEPHFTGEYRSPISPPFWYL
;
A
#
# COMPACT_ATOMS: atom_id res chain seq x y z
N MET A 1 7.36 13.77 -22.41
CA MET A 1 7.09 15.02 -21.68
C MET A 1 5.60 15.00 -21.38
N LEU A 2 5.21 14.60 -20.17
CA LEU A 2 3.81 14.57 -19.75
C LEU A 2 3.34 16.01 -19.59
N GLY A 3 2.35 16.42 -20.37
CA GLY A 3 1.72 17.72 -20.23
C GLY A 3 0.89 17.75 -18.95
N PHE A 4 1.39 18.36 -17.92
CA PHE A 4 0.60 18.73 -16.75
C PHE A 4 -0.08 20.06 -17.02
N SER A 5 -1.37 20.15 -16.71
CA SER A 5 -2.12 21.40 -16.82
C SER A 5 -1.53 22.47 -15.88
N ASP A 6 -1.40 23.67 -16.41
CA ASP A 6 -0.72 24.85 -15.86
C ASP A 6 -1.28 25.44 -14.55
N GLN A 7 -1.63 24.63 -13.56
CA GLN A 7 -2.24 25.12 -12.30
C GLN A 7 -1.31 25.18 -11.09
N TYR A 8 -0.03 24.85 -11.21
CA TYR A 8 0.91 24.97 -10.12
C TYR A 8 2.11 25.84 -10.52
N ASN A 9 2.20 27.03 -9.97
CA ASN A 9 3.44 27.77 -9.89
C ASN A 9 4.36 27.01 -8.91
N TYR A 10 5.22 26.15 -9.46
CA TYR A 10 6.33 25.61 -8.69
C TYR A 10 7.36 26.70 -8.53
N ASP A 11 7.65 27.11 -7.31
CA ASP A 11 8.81 27.95 -7.02
C ASP A 11 10.08 27.30 -7.59
N GLU A 12 10.99 28.09 -8.12
CA GLU A 12 12.20 27.64 -8.85
C GLU A 12 13.18 26.75 -8.04
N GLU A 13 12.86 26.39 -6.80
CA GLU A 13 13.71 25.60 -5.92
C GLU A 13 13.53 24.06 -6.06
N PHE A 14 12.50 23.58 -6.74
CA PHE A 14 12.32 22.16 -6.94
C PHE A 14 13.03 21.64 -8.18
N LYS A 15 14.16 20.94 -7.99
CA LYS A 15 14.82 20.24 -9.08
C LYS A 15 13.91 19.12 -9.61
N PRO A 16 13.83 18.91 -10.94
CA PRO A 16 13.01 17.85 -11.53
C PRO A 16 13.25 16.46 -10.94
N GLU A 17 14.48 16.18 -10.51
CA GLU A 17 14.85 14.92 -9.89
C GLU A 17 14.23 14.74 -8.50
N SER A 18 14.09 15.80 -7.73
CA SER A 18 13.43 15.77 -6.42
C SER A 18 11.93 15.57 -6.53
N VAL A 19 11.36 16.00 -7.64
CA VAL A 19 9.91 15.90 -7.90
C VAL A 19 9.55 14.52 -8.44
N ALA A 20 10.45 13.84 -9.15
CA ALA A 20 10.20 12.53 -9.74
C ALA A 20 9.85 11.47 -8.69
N HIS A 21 10.46 11.52 -7.50
CA HIS A 21 10.18 10.60 -6.41
C HIS A 21 8.81 10.82 -5.75
N MET A 22 8.23 12.01 -5.90
CA MET A 22 6.90 12.34 -5.39
C MET A 22 5.78 11.88 -6.31
N PHE A 23 6.09 11.47 -7.55
CA PHE A 23 5.08 11.18 -8.56
C PHE A 23 4.67 9.72 -8.64
N VAL A 24 5.53 8.77 -8.33
CA VAL A 24 5.18 7.34 -8.33
C VAL A 24 5.29 6.82 -6.91
N THR A 25 4.16 6.58 -6.29
CA THR A 25 4.10 6.04 -4.93
C THR A 25 4.36 4.53 -4.95
N LYS A 26 3.80 3.81 -5.92
CA LYS A 26 3.93 2.37 -6.06
C LYS A 26 3.76 1.94 -7.51
N ALA A 27 4.46 0.88 -7.91
CA ALA A 27 4.30 0.27 -9.22
C ALA A 27 4.38 -1.25 -9.12
N VAL A 28 3.53 -1.95 -9.86
CA VAL A 28 3.45 -3.40 -9.91
C VAL A 28 3.41 -3.87 -11.35
N VAL A 29 4.16 -4.95 -11.65
CA VAL A 29 4.27 -5.54 -12.97
C VAL A 29 3.47 -6.85 -13.03
N SER A 30 2.76 -7.09 -14.13
CA SER A 30 1.95 -8.31 -14.32
C SER A 30 2.77 -9.61 -14.35
N ARG A 31 4.08 -9.52 -14.58
CA ARG A 31 5.03 -10.64 -14.58
C ARG A 31 6.46 -10.12 -14.60
N ASN A 32 7.41 -11.00 -14.28
CA ASN A 32 8.82 -10.65 -14.38
C ASN A 32 9.21 -10.37 -15.86
N PRO A 33 9.67 -9.16 -16.21
CA PRO A 33 10.08 -8.83 -17.59
C PRO A 33 11.26 -9.66 -18.11
N ARG A 34 11.98 -10.39 -17.22
CA ARG A 34 13.09 -11.27 -17.57
C ARG A 34 12.65 -12.69 -17.93
N ASP A 35 11.39 -13.03 -17.68
CA ASP A 35 10.87 -14.32 -18.05
C ASP A 35 10.76 -14.40 -19.59
N ASP A 36 11.38 -15.38 -20.19
CA ASP A 36 11.49 -15.56 -21.66
C ASP A 36 10.15 -16.04 -22.29
N VAL A 37 9.05 -15.83 -21.58
CA VAL A 37 7.71 -16.17 -22.04
C VAL A 37 7.22 -15.07 -22.96
N LYS A 38 6.95 -15.43 -24.21
CA LYS A 38 6.35 -14.53 -25.22
C LYS A 38 5.04 -13.94 -24.72
N GLY A 39 5.06 -12.68 -24.41
CA GLY A 39 3.88 -11.92 -24.04
C GLY A 39 4.26 -10.62 -23.35
N LYS A 40 3.55 -9.58 -23.64
CA LYS A 40 3.82 -8.23 -23.17
C LYS A 40 3.50 -8.10 -21.69
N TRP A 41 4.42 -7.53 -20.92
CA TRP A 41 4.16 -7.13 -19.55
C TRP A 41 3.34 -5.83 -19.49
N VAL A 42 2.63 -5.65 -18.40
CA VAL A 42 1.91 -4.44 -18.05
C VAL A 42 2.39 -3.96 -16.72
N ILE A 43 2.63 -2.67 -16.57
CA ILE A 43 2.88 -2.02 -15.29
C ILE A 43 1.63 -1.23 -14.94
N VAL A 44 1.15 -1.36 -13.71
CA VAL A 44 0.19 -0.44 -13.10
C VAL A 44 0.88 0.32 -11.99
N ALA A 45 0.68 1.63 -11.93
CA ALA A 45 1.28 2.50 -10.94
C ALA A 45 0.23 3.39 -10.26
N ILE A 46 0.49 3.66 -8.98
CA ILE A 46 -0.13 4.73 -8.22
C ILE A 46 0.76 5.95 -8.37
N TYR A 47 0.24 7.07 -8.87
CA TYR A 47 1.05 8.23 -9.15
C TYR A 47 0.32 9.56 -8.97
N GLY A 48 1.11 10.63 -8.95
CA GLY A 48 0.62 11.99 -8.83
C GLY A 48 0.15 12.34 -7.42
N GLN A 49 -0.07 13.62 -7.18
CA GLN A 49 -0.48 14.17 -5.89
C GLN A 49 -1.79 13.53 -5.36
N PHE A 50 -2.67 13.14 -6.25
CA PHE A 50 -3.95 12.53 -5.88
C PHE A 50 -3.89 11.00 -5.81
N ARG A 51 -2.70 10.41 -5.96
CA ARG A 51 -2.50 8.97 -5.94
C ARG A 51 -3.51 8.22 -6.81
N ILE A 52 -3.58 8.61 -8.08
CA ILE A 52 -4.44 7.97 -9.09
C ILE A 52 -3.74 6.75 -9.70
N LEU A 53 -4.48 5.94 -10.42
CA LEU A 53 -3.98 4.75 -11.10
C LEU A 53 -3.74 5.02 -12.58
N GLY A 54 -2.63 4.54 -13.09
CA GLY A 54 -2.34 4.49 -14.50
C GLY A 54 -1.55 3.26 -14.85
N PHE A 55 -1.52 2.93 -16.13
CA PHE A 55 -0.79 1.79 -16.65
C PHE A 55 0.04 2.12 -17.88
N ALA A 56 1.02 1.29 -18.16
CA ALA A 56 1.75 1.25 -19.42
C ALA A 56 2.03 -0.20 -19.81
N ARG A 57 1.99 -0.49 -21.11
CA ARG A 57 2.36 -1.78 -21.70
C ARG A 57 3.78 -1.71 -22.25
N GLU A 58 4.35 -2.84 -22.49
CA GLU A 58 5.62 -2.93 -23.21
C GLU A 58 5.56 -2.16 -24.55
N GLY A 59 6.45 -1.19 -24.69
CA GLY A 59 6.55 -0.35 -25.91
C GLY A 59 5.73 0.94 -25.88
N ASP A 60 4.86 1.14 -24.90
CA ASP A 60 4.13 2.40 -24.73
C ASP A 60 5.10 3.55 -24.45
N LYS A 61 4.76 4.74 -24.94
CA LYS A 61 5.56 5.97 -24.73
C LYS A 61 4.97 6.90 -23.69
N VAL A 62 3.74 6.62 -23.28
CA VAL A 62 2.97 7.42 -22.33
C VAL A 62 2.19 6.50 -21.41
N TRP A 63 1.92 6.97 -20.20
CA TRP A 63 0.98 6.33 -19.29
C TRP A 63 -0.45 6.60 -19.71
N THR A 64 -1.32 5.61 -19.48
CA THR A 64 -2.76 5.73 -19.66
C THR A 64 -3.44 5.69 -18.30
N ASP A 65 -4.28 6.68 -17.99
CA ASP A 65 -5.06 6.69 -16.77
C ASP A 65 -6.09 5.56 -16.75
N ILE A 66 -6.29 4.96 -15.60
CA ILE A 66 -7.39 4.02 -15.35
C ILE A 66 -8.54 4.82 -14.75
N PRO A 67 -9.71 4.90 -15.43
CA PRO A 67 -10.88 5.55 -14.85
C PRO A 67 -11.31 4.84 -13.55
N CYS A 68 -11.25 5.56 -12.44
CA CYS A 68 -11.51 5.01 -11.11
C CYS A 68 -12.55 5.84 -10.35
N PRO A 69 -13.39 5.21 -9.51
CA PRO A 69 -14.41 5.89 -8.74
C PRO A 69 -13.82 6.75 -7.60
N SER A 70 -12.61 6.42 -7.16
CA SER A 70 -11.92 7.10 -6.06
C SER A 70 -10.62 7.75 -6.56
N ARG A 71 -10.12 8.65 -5.74
CA ARG A 71 -8.73 9.14 -5.77
C ARG A 71 -8.11 8.74 -4.43
N CYS A 72 -6.78 8.77 -4.32
CA CYS A 72 -6.09 8.42 -3.08
C CYS A 72 -5.97 6.90 -2.85
N TYR A 73 -5.39 6.21 -3.84
CA TYR A 73 -5.07 4.78 -3.69
C TYR A 73 -3.85 4.59 -2.79
N ASP A 74 -3.93 3.62 -1.90
CA ASP A 74 -2.86 3.26 -0.96
C ASP A 74 -1.99 2.13 -1.50
N ASP A 75 -2.59 1.17 -2.19
CA ASP A 75 -1.87 0.00 -2.70
C ASP A 75 -2.46 -0.56 -3.98
N VAL A 76 -1.60 -1.27 -4.73
CA VAL A 76 -1.95 -2.03 -5.91
C VAL A 76 -1.16 -3.34 -5.94
N VAL A 77 -1.80 -4.43 -6.37
CA VAL A 77 -1.18 -5.76 -6.49
C VAL A 77 -1.65 -6.45 -7.77
N PHE A 78 -0.79 -7.30 -8.34
CA PHE A 78 -1.18 -8.23 -9.40
C PHE A 78 -1.44 -9.60 -8.76
N TYR A 79 -2.67 -10.07 -8.87
CA TYR A 79 -3.15 -11.29 -8.26
C TYR A 79 -4.10 -12.02 -9.21
N GLU A 80 -3.93 -13.32 -9.38
CA GLU A 80 -4.76 -14.17 -10.27
C GLU A 80 -5.01 -13.58 -11.66
N GLY A 81 -3.97 -13.00 -12.27
CA GLY A 81 -4.03 -12.46 -13.62
C GLY A 81 -4.70 -11.10 -13.76
N LYS A 82 -5.02 -10.41 -12.65
CA LYS A 82 -5.66 -9.10 -12.62
C LYS A 82 -4.94 -8.14 -11.68
N PHE A 83 -5.11 -6.86 -11.90
CA PHE A 83 -4.67 -5.83 -10.96
C PHE A 83 -5.80 -5.46 -10.02
N TYR A 84 -5.50 -5.50 -8.72
CA TYR A 84 -6.38 -5.08 -7.64
C TYR A 84 -5.77 -3.85 -6.98
N ALA A 85 -6.58 -2.85 -6.69
CA ALA A 85 -6.13 -1.68 -5.97
C ALA A 85 -7.07 -1.37 -4.80
N VAL A 86 -6.52 -0.81 -3.73
CA VAL A 86 -7.26 -0.38 -2.54
C VAL A 86 -7.08 1.12 -2.35
N ASP A 87 -8.18 1.81 -2.09
CA ASP A 87 -8.13 3.24 -1.78
C ASP A 87 -7.93 3.50 -0.27
N CYS A 88 -7.73 4.75 0.10
CA CYS A 88 -7.52 5.17 1.48
C CYS A 88 -8.70 4.86 2.43
N HIS A 89 -9.89 4.54 1.90
CA HIS A 89 -11.03 4.09 2.69
C HIS A 89 -11.11 2.57 2.83
N GLY A 90 -10.32 1.82 2.05
CA GLY A 90 -10.34 0.36 2.03
C GLY A 90 -11.31 -0.23 1.00
N ILE A 91 -11.81 0.59 0.07
CA ILE A 91 -12.58 0.10 -1.07
C ILE A 91 -11.63 -0.57 -2.05
N VAL A 92 -11.92 -1.81 -2.43
CA VAL A 92 -11.12 -2.55 -3.40
C VAL A 92 -11.78 -2.57 -4.77
N ILE A 93 -10.95 -2.28 -5.77
CA ILE A 93 -11.32 -2.34 -7.18
C ILE A 93 -10.48 -3.36 -7.94
N VAL A 94 -11.03 -3.86 -9.03
CA VAL A 94 -10.30 -4.57 -10.09
C VAL A 94 -10.12 -3.63 -11.27
N CYS A 95 -8.91 -3.60 -11.82
CA CYS A 95 -8.56 -2.81 -13.01
C CYS A 95 -8.57 -3.69 -14.25
N GLU A 96 -9.31 -3.30 -15.27
CA GLU A 96 -9.27 -3.87 -16.61
C GLU A 96 -8.35 -3.02 -17.48
N ILE A 97 -7.40 -3.67 -18.16
CA ILE A 97 -6.35 -2.97 -18.91
C ILE A 97 -6.66 -2.87 -20.40
N ASP A 98 -7.31 -3.88 -20.96
CA ASP A 98 -7.61 -3.91 -22.42
C ASP A 98 -8.73 -2.95 -22.81
N ASP A 99 -9.70 -2.77 -21.93
CA ASP A 99 -10.74 -1.74 -21.98
C ASP A 99 -10.63 -0.94 -20.67
N PRO A 100 -9.80 0.13 -20.62
CA PRO A 100 -9.40 0.77 -19.37
C PRO A 100 -10.58 1.24 -18.53
N LYS A 101 -10.88 0.49 -17.50
CA LYS A 101 -11.92 0.79 -16.50
C LYS A 101 -11.61 0.08 -15.20
N SER A 102 -12.34 0.44 -14.17
CA SER A 102 -12.28 -0.23 -12.88
C SER A 102 -13.67 -0.57 -12.36
N THR A 103 -13.73 -1.66 -11.62
CA THR A 103 -14.97 -2.14 -10.99
C THR A 103 -14.74 -2.30 -9.49
N VAL A 104 -15.61 -1.71 -8.68
CA VAL A 104 -15.60 -1.94 -7.22
C VAL A 104 -16.05 -3.36 -6.93
N ILE A 105 -15.24 -4.10 -6.20
CA ILE A 105 -15.49 -5.52 -5.88
C ILE A 105 -15.74 -5.77 -4.40
N ALA A 106 -15.23 -4.92 -3.52
CA ALA A 106 -15.44 -5.03 -2.08
C ALA A 106 -15.60 -3.64 -1.46
N PRO A 107 -16.51 -3.49 -0.47
CA PRO A 107 -16.72 -2.22 0.23
C PRO A 107 -15.58 -1.94 1.21
N ALA A 108 -15.54 -0.71 1.72
CA ALA A 108 -14.70 -0.37 2.86
C ALA A 108 -15.03 -1.26 4.06
N PRO A 109 -14.04 -1.85 4.72
CA PRO A 109 -14.27 -2.64 5.93
C PRO A 109 -14.87 -1.80 7.06
N VAL A 110 -15.73 -2.40 7.87
CA VAL A 110 -16.29 -1.74 9.04
C VAL A 110 -15.20 -1.52 10.09
N GLY A 111 -15.12 -0.33 10.67
CA GLY A 111 -14.20 -0.03 11.78
C GLY A 111 -12.79 0.42 11.36
N THR A 112 -12.49 0.51 10.07
CA THR A 112 -11.15 0.92 9.58
C THR A 112 -10.99 2.44 9.35
N ARG A 113 -11.86 3.26 9.90
CA ARG A 113 -11.85 4.72 9.67
C ARG A 113 -10.62 5.44 10.19
N ASP A 114 -9.97 4.90 11.22
CA ASP A 114 -8.80 5.50 11.86
C ASP A 114 -7.48 4.90 11.34
N THR A 115 -7.53 4.11 10.28
CA THR A 115 -6.34 3.53 9.66
C THR A 115 -5.76 4.46 8.62
N ILE A 116 -4.45 4.68 8.67
CA ILE A 116 -3.76 5.67 7.84
C ILE A 116 -3.25 5.07 6.55
N GLN A 117 -2.90 3.78 6.54
CA GLN A 117 -2.32 3.10 5.38
C GLN A 117 -2.92 1.71 5.23
N LYS A 118 -3.16 1.32 3.99
CA LYS A 118 -3.66 0.00 3.62
C LYS A 118 -2.72 -0.67 2.64
N TYR A 119 -2.62 -2.00 2.76
CA TYR A 119 -1.78 -2.81 1.90
C TYR A 119 -2.58 -4.00 1.39
N LEU A 120 -2.33 -4.36 0.13
CA LEU A 120 -2.81 -5.61 -0.46
C LEU A 120 -1.65 -6.60 -0.53
N VAL A 121 -1.88 -7.81 -0.04
CA VAL A 121 -0.86 -8.86 0.01
C VAL A 121 -1.46 -10.17 -0.46
N GLU A 122 -0.84 -10.80 -1.48
CA GLU A 122 -1.12 -12.21 -1.76
C GLU A 122 -0.42 -13.06 -0.71
N SER A 123 -1.15 -13.98 -0.10
CA SER A 123 -0.63 -14.88 0.92
C SER A 123 -1.30 -16.24 0.84
N SER A 124 -0.54 -17.26 0.45
CA SER A 124 -1.01 -18.65 0.33
C SER A 124 -2.26 -18.83 -0.55
N GLY A 125 -2.34 -18.05 -1.64
CA GLY A 125 -3.45 -18.08 -2.58
C GLY A 125 -4.65 -17.22 -2.18
N ASP A 126 -4.61 -16.54 -1.03
CA ASP A 126 -5.61 -15.57 -0.61
C ASP A 126 -5.13 -14.13 -0.87
N LEU A 127 -6.05 -13.22 -1.16
CA LEU A 127 -5.78 -11.79 -1.18
C LEU A 127 -6.17 -11.17 0.16
N LEU A 128 -5.17 -10.62 0.85
CA LEU A 128 -5.33 -10.00 2.16
C LEU A 128 -5.33 -8.47 2.02
N LEU A 129 -6.19 -7.80 2.79
CA LEU A 129 -6.14 -6.39 3.10
C LEU A 129 -5.57 -6.22 4.51
N ILE A 130 -4.46 -5.50 4.60
CA ILE A 130 -3.83 -5.16 5.87
C ILE A 130 -4.06 -3.67 6.11
N SER A 131 -4.68 -3.33 7.22
CA SER A 131 -4.87 -1.94 7.64
C SER A 131 -3.96 -1.61 8.80
N ARG A 132 -3.11 -0.59 8.63
CA ARG A 132 -2.17 -0.10 9.64
C ARG A 132 -2.82 0.96 10.50
N GLU A 133 -2.91 0.71 11.79
CA GLU A 133 -3.38 1.69 12.77
C GLU A 133 -2.22 2.51 13.29
N ARG A 134 -2.34 3.83 13.21
CA ARG A 134 -1.35 4.75 13.77
C ARG A 134 -1.90 5.48 14.98
N GLY A 135 -1.04 5.65 15.98
CA GLY A 135 -1.21 6.59 17.07
C GLY A 135 -0.43 7.86 16.79
N GLY A 136 -0.88 8.97 17.32
CA GLY A 136 -0.14 10.23 17.27
C GLY A 136 -0.73 11.21 18.26
N ARG A 137 0.08 12.11 18.81
CA ARG A 137 -0.43 13.27 19.51
C ARG A 137 -0.70 14.36 18.48
N LEU A 138 -1.89 14.87 18.45
CA LEU A 138 -2.19 16.17 17.85
C LEU A 138 -1.33 17.22 18.57
N PHE A 139 -0.76 18.14 17.85
CA PHE A 139 0.10 19.21 18.32
C PHE A 139 -0.44 19.86 19.60
N GLU A 140 0.19 19.62 20.73
CA GLU A 140 0.15 20.58 21.84
C GLU A 140 1.36 21.50 21.65
N GLY A 141 1.10 22.72 21.26
CA GLY A 141 2.13 23.75 21.02
C GLY A 141 2.86 24.08 22.32
N GLY A 142 4.09 23.68 22.40
CA GLY A 142 5.09 24.17 23.33
C GLY A 142 6.29 24.70 22.54
N ILE A 143 6.76 25.89 22.88
CA ILE A 143 7.75 26.67 22.14
C ILE A 143 9.18 26.16 22.35
N ASP A 144 9.41 25.05 22.94
CA ASP A 144 10.76 24.52 23.11
C ASP A 144 10.75 23.02 23.00
N ASP A 145 11.73 22.50 22.27
CA ASP A 145 12.28 21.15 22.27
C ASP A 145 11.92 20.19 21.16
N GLU A 146 12.98 19.58 20.73
CA GLU A 146 13.18 18.37 19.92
C GLU A 146 11.87 17.75 19.39
N ILE A 147 11.53 18.10 18.17
CA ILE A 147 10.40 17.53 17.43
C ILE A 147 10.76 16.06 17.14
N LEU A 148 10.48 15.20 18.08
CA LEU A 148 10.46 13.77 17.85
C LEU A 148 9.23 13.41 17.00
N PRO A 149 9.31 12.43 16.15
CA PRO A 149 8.19 12.01 15.33
C PRO A 149 7.03 11.57 16.21
N ARG A 150 5.89 12.16 15.92
CA ARG A 150 4.72 12.11 16.79
C ARG A 150 3.70 11.09 16.33
N TYR A 151 4.11 10.17 15.49
CA TYR A 151 3.30 9.04 15.06
C TYR A 151 4.01 7.73 15.37
N TYR A 152 3.22 6.72 15.61
CA TYR A 152 3.70 5.35 15.81
C TYR A 152 2.61 4.37 15.40
N THR A 153 3.00 3.19 15.00
CA THR A 153 2.08 2.11 14.72
C THR A 153 1.51 1.56 16.03
N LYS A 154 0.19 1.51 16.14
CA LYS A 154 -0.49 0.85 17.26
C LYS A 154 -0.69 -0.63 17.02
N GLY A 155 -0.93 -1.02 15.77
CA GLY A 155 -1.24 -2.37 15.38
C GLY A 155 -1.67 -2.49 13.93
N PHE A 156 -2.09 -3.68 13.59
CA PHE A 156 -2.61 -4.01 12.27
C PHE A 156 -3.86 -4.85 12.39
N SER A 157 -4.82 -4.61 11.49
CA SER A 157 -5.92 -5.54 11.23
C SER A 157 -5.66 -6.27 9.92
N VAL A 158 -5.99 -7.55 9.89
CA VAL A 158 -5.83 -8.41 8.71
C VAL A 158 -7.18 -8.94 8.30
N LEU A 159 -7.57 -8.68 7.06
CA LEU A 159 -8.82 -9.13 6.48
C LEU A 159 -8.53 -9.92 5.20
N LYS A 160 -9.25 -11.01 4.98
CA LYS A 160 -9.22 -11.78 3.74
C LYS A 160 -10.38 -11.39 2.85
N LEU A 161 -10.10 -11.23 1.56
CA LEU A 161 -11.11 -11.06 0.53
C LEU A 161 -11.74 -12.42 0.20
N GLU A 162 -13.04 -12.57 0.42
CA GLU A 162 -13.75 -13.80 0.15
C GLU A 162 -15.00 -13.56 -0.71
N LYS A 163 -15.36 -14.51 -1.57
CA LYS A 163 -16.57 -14.39 -2.39
C LYS A 163 -17.80 -14.28 -1.50
N ASN A 164 -18.63 -13.31 -1.81
CA ASN A 164 -19.92 -13.14 -1.14
C ASN A 164 -20.93 -14.12 -1.77
N ASN A 165 -21.18 -15.24 -1.10
CA ASN A 165 -22.09 -16.25 -1.59
C ASN A 165 -23.57 -15.85 -1.54
N ASN A 166 -23.89 -14.74 -0.85
CA ASN A 166 -25.25 -14.21 -0.72
C ASN A 166 -25.52 -13.09 -1.74
N ALA A 167 -24.56 -12.74 -2.58
CA ALA A 167 -24.73 -11.71 -3.59
C ALA A 167 -25.73 -12.17 -4.65
N GLY A 168 -26.90 -11.53 -4.70
CA GLY A 168 -27.93 -11.75 -5.72
C GLY A 168 -29.17 -12.54 -5.29
N GLU A 169 -29.34 -12.91 -4.02
CA GLU A 169 -30.50 -13.69 -3.56
C GLU A 169 -31.66 -12.84 -3.00
N GLU A 170 -31.50 -11.52 -2.80
CA GLU A 170 -32.57 -10.65 -2.31
C GLU A 170 -33.01 -9.64 -3.38
N GLU A 171 -34.32 -9.60 -3.69
CA GLU A 171 -34.98 -8.69 -4.64
C GLU A 171 -35.04 -7.21 -4.14
N ASP A 172 -34.31 -6.82 -3.11
CA ASP A 172 -34.32 -5.48 -2.55
C ASP A 172 -33.28 -4.62 -3.29
N GLU A 173 -33.72 -3.79 -4.22
CA GLU A 173 -32.92 -2.86 -5.06
C GLU A 173 -32.03 -1.87 -4.25
N ALA A 174 -32.12 -1.86 -2.94
CA ALA A 174 -31.41 -0.93 -2.06
C ALA A 174 -30.11 -1.46 -1.46
N LYS A 175 -29.81 -2.75 -1.58
CA LYS A 175 -28.56 -3.36 -1.10
C LYS A 175 -27.64 -3.62 -2.28
N TYR A 176 -26.71 -2.70 -2.53
CA TYR A 176 -25.57 -2.95 -3.41
C TYR A 176 -24.71 -4.06 -2.80
N GLU A 177 -24.97 -5.28 -3.22
CA GLU A 177 -24.17 -6.41 -2.78
C GLU A 177 -22.90 -6.51 -3.63
N TYR A 178 -21.78 -6.29 -2.98
CA TYR A 178 -20.48 -6.47 -3.61
C TYR A 178 -20.20 -7.96 -3.81
N PRO A 179 -19.51 -8.35 -4.91
CA PRO A 179 -19.19 -9.74 -5.19
C PRO A 179 -18.24 -10.37 -4.17
N PHE A 180 -17.59 -9.55 -3.36
CA PHE A 180 -16.70 -10.00 -2.28
C PHE A 180 -17.02 -9.29 -0.97
N CYS A 181 -16.67 -9.96 0.13
CA CYS A 181 -16.78 -9.48 1.50
C CYS A 181 -15.47 -9.70 2.26
N TRP A 182 -15.39 -9.15 3.46
CA TRP A 182 -14.22 -9.23 4.31
C TRP A 182 -14.39 -10.25 5.42
N ILE A 183 -13.40 -11.12 5.59
CA ILE A 183 -13.32 -12.06 6.71
C ILE A 183 -12.08 -11.74 7.53
N GLU A 184 -12.26 -11.58 8.85
CA GLU A 184 -11.15 -11.32 9.77
C GLU A 184 -10.19 -12.51 9.82
N VAL A 185 -8.89 -12.22 9.72
CA VAL A 185 -7.81 -13.20 9.86
C VAL A 185 -7.08 -12.93 11.17
N LYS A 186 -7.23 -13.85 12.14
CA LYS A 186 -6.62 -13.71 13.47
C LYS A 186 -5.22 -14.27 13.55
N SER A 187 -4.82 -15.10 12.61
CA SER A 187 -3.50 -15.71 12.59
C SER A 187 -3.03 -15.87 11.14
N LEU A 188 -1.79 -15.53 10.89
CA LEU A 188 -1.11 -15.74 9.62
C LEU A 188 -0.47 -17.14 9.53
N GLY A 189 -0.54 -17.93 10.61
CA GLY A 189 0.08 -19.27 10.68
C GLY A 189 1.59 -19.18 10.49
N ASP A 190 2.12 -19.93 9.53
CA ASP A 190 3.55 -19.94 9.18
C ASP A 190 3.99 -18.71 8.36
N ARG A 191 3.09 -17.81 8.01
CA ARG A 191 3.43 -16.68 7.15
C ARG A 191 4.00 -15.50 7.94
N ALA A 192 4.95 -14.82 7.30
CA ALA A 192 5.43 -13.50 7.69
C ALA A 192 5.14 -12.51 6.55
N LEU A 193 4.56 -11.36 6.88
CA LEU A 193 4.29 -10.31 5.91
C LEU A 193 5.34 -9.21 6.02
N PHE A 194 5.74 -8.65 4.87
CA PHE A 194 6.68 -7.54 4.78
C PHE A 194 5.99 -6.36 4.12
N LEU A 195 5.78 -5.29 4.89
CA LEU A 195 5.01 -4.12 4.49
C LEU A 195 5.89 -2.86 4.49
N GLY A 196 5.63 -1.98 3.55
CA GLY A 196 6.33 -0.72 3.38
C GLY A 196 5.97 -0.06 2.04
N ARG A 197 6.85 0.80 1.56
CA ARG A 197 6.65 1.50 0.27
C ARG A 197 6.78 0.59 -0.96
N ASN A 198 7.58 -0.47 -0.88
CA ASN A 198 7.69 -1.46 -1.95
C ASN A 198 6.46 -2.39 -1.99
N PRO A 199 6.27 -3.17 -3.06
CA PRO A 199 5.23 -4.19 -3.09
C PRO A 199 5.29 -5.09 -1.85
N SER A 200 4.15 -5.31 -1.25
CA SER A 200 4.03 -6.14 -0.06
C SER A 200 4.27 -7.61 -0.39
N VAL A 201 4.93 -8.34 0.49
CA VAL A 201 5.32 -9.74 0.27
C VAL A 201 4.92 -10.59 1.46
N SER A 202 4.49 -11.82 1.19
CA SER A 202 4.24 -12.87 2.17
C SER A 202 5.20 -14.02 1.96
N LEU A 203 5.96 -14.40 2.99
CA LEU A 203 6.91 -15.49 2.96
C LEU A 203 6.57 -16.56 4.01
N SER A 204 6.89 -17.82 3.72
CA SER A 204 6.80 -18.90 4.69
C SER A 204 8.00 -18.85 5.63
N ALA A 205 7.77 -18.74 6.93
CA ALA A 205 8.86 -18.67 7.90
C ALA A 205 9.64 -20.01 8.00
N SER A 206 8.97 -21.12 7.75
CA SER A 206 9.61 -22.44 7.75
C SER A 206 10.58 -22.63 6.56
N GLU A 207 10.40 -21.93 5.44
CA GLU A 207 11.33 -21.97 4.31
C GLU A 207 12.62 -21.17 4.58
N PHE A 208 12.61 -20.30 5.59
CA PHE A 208 13.71 -19.40 5.93
C PHE A 208 14.05 -19.49 7.42
N GLU A 209 14.37 -20.69 7.89
CA GLU A 209 14.62 -20.99 9.31
C GLU A 209 15.53 -19.97 10.01
N GLY A 210 14.98 -19.34 11.06
CA GLY A 210 15.70 -18.41 11.92
C GLY A 210 15.90 -17.00 11.37
N LEU A 211 15.47 -16.70 10.13
CA LEU A 211 15.60 -15.36 9.56
C LEU A 211 14.45 -14.45 10.01
N PHE A 212 13.25 -14.98 10.12
CA PHE A 212 12.09 -14.21 10.57
C PHE A 212 11.06 -15.12 11.28
N LYS A 213 10.20 -14.47 12.07
CA LYS A 213 9.21 -15.15 12.90
C LYS A 213 7.92 -15.41 12.11
N PRO A 214 7.28 -16.58 12.26
CA PRO A 214 5.96 -16.81 11.72
C PRO A 214 4.93 -15.93 12.43
N ASN A 215 3.76 -15.79 11.82
CA ASN A 215 2.63 -15.06 12.37
C ASN A 215 2.93 -13.59 12.69
N CYS A 216 3.85 -12.98 11.92
CA CYS A 216 4.32 -11.62 12.17
C CYS A 216 4.20 -10.74 10.93
N ILE A 217 4.05 -9.44 11.17
CA ILE A 217 4.11 -8.38 10.18
C ILE A 217 5.35 -7.54 10.43
N TYR A 218 6.29 -7.59 9.49
CA TYR A 218 7.48 -6.75 9.44
C TYR A 218 7.15 -5.49 8.69
N PHE A 219 7.29 -4.33 9.30
CA PHE A 219 6.91 -3.07 8.68
C PHE A 219 8.01 -2.02 8.76
N THR A 220 8.11 -1.22 7.71
CA THR A 220 8.98 -0.05 7.65
C THR A 220 8.15 1.22 7.76
N ASP A 221 8.85 2.33 8.01
CA ASP A 221 8.23 3.66 7.98
C ASP A 221 7.91 4.06 6.54
N ASP A 222 6.65 4.26 6.24
CA ASP A 222 6.13 4.63 4.92
C ASP A 222 5.45 6.01 4.91
N ASN A 223 5.63 6.80 5.97
CA ASN A 223 5.08 8.14 6.05
C ASN A 223 5.88 9.12 5.20
N GLU A 224 5.38 9.38 3.98
CA GLU A 224 6.01 10.28 3.04
C GLU A 224 6.05 11.73 3.52
N GLU A 225 5.00 12.21 4.17
CA GLU A 225 4.91 13.60 4.61
C GLU A 225 6.04 13.92 5.59
N ASN A 226 6.26 13.07 6.57
CA ASN A 226 7.34 13.30 7.52
C ASN A 226 8.72 13.12 6.91
N PHE A 227 8.87 12.22 5.94
CA PHE A 227 10.15 12.02 5.28
C PHE A 227 10.63 13.27 4.53
N TYR A 228 9.71 13.94 3.80
CA TYR A 228 10.07 15.10 2.96
C TYR A 228 10.01 16.44 3.70
N PHE A 229 9.19 16.55 4.73
CA PHE A 229 8.94 17.84 5.40
C PHE A 229 9.67 17.99 6.75
N GLU A 230 10.31 16.95 7.26
CA GLU A 230 11.13 17.06 8.48
C GLU A 230 12.44 17.77 8.20
N PRO A 231 12.74 18.90 8.92
CA PRO A 231 13.95 19.70 8.66
C PRO A 231 15.26 18.95 8.87
N ARG A 232 15.25 17.85 9.60
CA ARG A 232 16.43 17.01 9.91
C ARG A 232 16.58 15.82 8.98
N GLY A 233 15.67 15.64 8.03
CA GLY A 233 15.67 14.54 7.07
C GLY A 233 15.50 13.17 7.72
N GLY A 234 14.71 12.33 7.11
CA GLY A 234 14.71 10.92 7.43
C GLY A 234 13.40 10.39 7.99
N GLY A 235 12.86 9.41 7.28
CA GLY A 235 11.93 8.42 7.78
C GLY A 235 12.69 7.32 8.54
N GLY A 236 11.98 6.27 8.92
CA GLY A 236 12.58 5.11 9.58
C GLY A 236 12.44 5.14 11.09
N LEU A 237 11.52 5.92 11.58
CA LEU A 237 11.24 6.06 13.00
C LEU A 237 10.12 5.11 13.46
N ASP A 238 9.23 4.72 12.55
CA ASP A 238 8.11 3.83 12.82
C ASP A 238 8.31 2.49 12.10
N MET A 239 9.24 1.69 12.60
CA MET A 239 9.59 0.37 12.09
C MET A 239 9.50 -0.68 13.19
N GLY A 240 9.06 -1.89 12.84
CA GLY A 240 8.96 -2.94 13.84
C GLY A 240 8.49 -4.27 13.30
N ILE A 241 8.25 -5.17 14.23
CA ILE A 241 7.66 -6.49 14.01
C ILE A 241 6.40 -6.56 14.86
N PHE A 242 5.26 -6.67 14.22
CA PHE A 242 3.97 -6.88 14.88
C PHE A 242 3.63 -8.37 14.90
N ASN A 243 3.37 -8.90 16.06
CA ASN A 243 2.88 -10.26 16.21
C ASN A 243 1.35 -10.26 16.20
N THR A 244 0.73 -10.97 15.25
CA THR A 244 -0.73 -10.94 15.06
C THR A 244 -1.50 -11.67 16.18
N GLU A 245 -0.88 -12.64 16.86
CA GLU A 245 -1.51 -13.40 17.94
C GLU A 245 -1.53 -12.63 19.25
N THR A 246 -0.39 -12.00 19.60
CA THR A 246 -0.27 -11.27 20.86
C THR A 246 -0.61 -9.79 20.75
N SER A 247 -0.77 -9.28 19.52
CA SER A 247 -0.96 -7.85 19.23
C SER A 247 0.15 -6.96 19.82
N THR A 248 1.37 -7.47 19.88
CA THR A 248 2.54 -6.75 20.39
C THR A 248 3.47 -6.33 19.28
N ILE A 249 4.11 -5.18 19.47
CA ILE A 249 5.13 -4.66 18.56
C ILE A 249 6.48 -4.70 19.25
N GLU A 250 7.47 -5.24 18.56
CA GLU A 250 8.87 -5.18 18.98
C GLU A 250 9.71 -4.43 17.93
N PRO A 251 10.81 -3.78 18.35
CA PRO A 251 11.70 -3.12 17.40
C PRO A 251 12.32 -4.13 16.43
N HIS A 252 12.30 -3.81 15.14
CA HIS A 252 13.04 -4.58 14.13
C HIS A 252 14.50 -4.15 14.05
N PHE A 253 14.73 -2.86 14.26
CA PHE A 253 16.05 -2.25 14.16
C PHE A 253 16.25 -1.28 15.32
N THR A 254 17.40 -1.40 16.02
CA THR A 254 17.72 -0.57 17.19
C THR A 254 18.66 0.60 16.85
N GLY A 255 19.08 0.72 15.60
CA GLY A 255 19.93 1.81 15.10
C GLY A 255 19.09 2.99 14.58
N GLU A 256 19.76 4.13 14.39
CA GLU A 256 19.15 5.26 13.72
C GLU A 256 19.21 5.02 12.20
N TYR A 257 18.05 5.01 11.54
CA TYR A 257 17.97 5.04 10.08
C TYR A 257 17.71 6.48 9.65
N ARG A 258 18.69 7.10 9.03
CA ARG A 258 18.58 8.46 8.51
C ARG A 258 19.10 8.49 7.08
N SER A 259 18.24 8.18 6.13
CA SER A 259 18.57 8.41 4.72
C SER A 259 17.92 9.71 4.26
N PRO A 260 18.67 10.67 3.74
CA PRO A 260 18.10 11.88 3.15
C PRO A 260 17.50 11.63 1.76
N ILE A 261 17.65 10.39 1.23
CA ILE A 261 17.33 10.07 -0.17
C ILE A 261 16.03 9.27 -0.26
N SER A 262 15.80 8.32 0.64
CA SER A 262 14.62 7.45 0.57
C SER A 262 14.21 6.94 1.95
N PRO A 263 12.91 6.71 2.21
CA PRO A 263 12.47 5.91 3.34
C PRO A 263 13.01 4.49 3.25
N PRO A 264 13.04 3.75 4.38
CA PRO A 264 13.44 2.36 4.39
C PRO A 264 12.51 1.48 3.55
N PHE A 265 13.06 0.49 2.89
CA PHE A 265 12.30 -0.49 2.11
C PHE A 265 12.90 -1.89 2.26
N TRP A 266 12.09 -2.90 1.98
CA TRP A 266 12.53 -4.29 2.01
C TRP A 266 13.31 -4.65 0.75
N TYR A 267 14.42 -5.32 0.94
CA TYR A 267 15.17 -5.99 -0.12
C TYR A 267 15.11 -7.49 0.17
N LEU A 268 14.24 -8.19 -0.54
CA LEU A 268 13.93 -9.61 -0.35
C LEU A 268 14.33 -10.42 -1.58
#